data_5d777e9960359ecfd57663553b8ea22d
#
_entry.id   5d777e9960359ecfd57663553b8ea22d
#
_cell.length_a   1.000
_cell.length_b   1.000
_cell.length_c   1.000
_cell.angle_alpha   90.00
_cell.angle_beta   90.00
_cell.angle_gamma   90.00
#
_symmetry.space_group_name_H-M   'P 1'
#
loop_
_entity.id
_entity.type
_entity.pdbx_description
1 polymer ?
#
loop_
_entity_poly.entity_id
_entity_poly.type
_entity_poly.pdbx_seq_one_letter_code
_entity_poly.pdbx_strand_id
1 'polypeptide(L)'
;MMKKTLISVILLLAIVFSTHAQQHCFFTHYSTEDGLSQNTVMNILQDHKDNLWFATWDGINRFNGYTFKTYKARQGNYISLTNNRVDRIYEDRYGFLWLLTYDNRVHRFDPKTETFEQVPAAGEEGSAFNVHTIEVMPNGTVWLLTENDGAIRILTHPNENHRLTWDIYSSKTELFPSLHVFKVYQDKAGNDWLLTDNGLGMIHPGKKEPDSYFTETKGKFGGMNQAFYAVQDRKS
;
A
#
# COMPACT_ATOMS: atom_id res chain seq x y z
N MET A 1 33.62 -18.14 -56.67
CA MET A 1 32.88 -16.88 -56.80
C MET A 1 31.47 -16.98 -56.16
N MET A 2 30.67 -18.00 -56.44
CA MET A 2 29.29 -18.17 -55.94
C MET A 2 29.11 -18.15 -54.42
N LYS A 3 30.02 -18.70 -53.61
CA LYS A 3 29.89 -18.69 -52.12
C LYS A 3 29.99 -17.28 -51.51
N LYS A 4 30.80 -16.40 -52.08
CA LYS A 4 30.94 -15.02 -51.59
C LYS A 4 29.72 -14.16 -51.93
N THR A 5 29.13 -14.36 -53.10
CA THR A 5 27.89 -13.69 -53.50
C THR A 5 26.68 -14.17 -52.69
N LEU A 6 26.61 -15.44 -52.34
CA LEU A 6 25.54 -15.97 -51.47
C LEU A 6 25.59 -15.41 -50.07
N ILE A 7 26.78 -15.31 -49.47
CA ILE A 7 26.98 -14.71 -48.13
C ILE A 7 26.60 -13.22 -48.15
N SER A 8 26.96 -12.48 -49.20
CA SER A 8 26.62 -11.07 -49.34
C SER A 8 25.10 -10.86 -49.45
N VAL A 9 24.39 -11.73 -50.18
CA VAL A 9 22.94 -11.66 -50.28
C VAL A 9 22.24 -12.00 -48.94
N ILE A 10 22.75 -13.00 -48.22
CA ILE A 10 22.21 -13.34 -46.88
C ILE A 10 22.43 -12.20 -45.87
N LEU A 11 23.60 -11.54 -45.92
CA LEU A 11 23.88 -10.37 -45.06
C LEU A 11 22.98 -9.17 -45.40
N LEU A 12 22.71 -8.95 -46.70
CA LEU A 12 21.80 -7.91 -47.18
C LEU A 12 20.33 -8.20 -46.76
N LEU A 13 19.89 -9.44 -46.85
CA LEU A 13 18.58 -9.88 -46.35
C LEU A 13 18.47 -9.72 -44.82
N ALA A 14 19.51 -10.04 -44.05
CA ALA A 14 19.51 -9.87 -42.61
C ALA A 14 19.37 -8.40 -42.17
N ILE A 15 19.93 -7.45 -42.95
CA ILE A 15 19.80 -6.02 -42.71
C ILE A 15 18.38 -5.53 -43.01
N VAL A 16 17.71 -6.08 -44.03
CA VAL A 16 16.31 -5.69 -44.35
C VAL A 16 15.31 -6.18 -43.31
N PHE A 17 15.61 -7.30 -42.62
CA PHE A 17 14.76 -7.79 -41.52
C PHE A 17 14.99 -7.11 -40.18
N SER A 18 15.96 -6.23 -40.07
CA SER A 18 16.12 -5.32 -38.93
C SER A 18 15.11 -4.17 -38.99
N THR A 19 13.87 -4.45 -39.34
CA THR A 19 12.80 -3.49 -39.16
C THR A 19 12.62 -3.31 -37.64
N HIS A 20 13.01 -2.16 -37.17
CA HIS A 20 12.66 -1.71 -35.83
C HIS A 20 11.14 -1.74 -35.74
N ALA A 21 10.61 -2.68 -34.99
CA ALA A 21 9.22 -2.63 -34.58
C ALA A 21 9.04 -1.36 -33.75
N GLN A 22 8.65 -0.29 -34.40
CA GLN A 22 8.19 0.90 -33.68
C GLN A 22 6.97 0.47 -32.91
N GLN A 23 7.12 0.33 -31.60
CA GLN A 23 6.01 0.12 -30.71
C GLN A 23 5.14 1.39 -30.76
N HIS A 24 4.06 1.33 -31.54
CA HIS A 24 3.05 2.39 -31.52
C HIS A 24 2.32 2.29 -30.19
N CYS A 25 2.63 3.18 -29.28
CA CYS A 25 1.85 3.34 -28.06
C CYS A 25 0.54 4.04 -28.42
N PHE A 26 -0.57 3.37 -28.19
CA PHE A 26 -1.90 3.99 -28.25
C PHE A 26 -2.29 4.43 -26.85
N PHE A 27 -2.74 5.67 -26.74
CA PHE A 27 -3.26 6.21 -25.50
C PHE A 27 -4.77 6.28 -25.58
N THR A 28 -5.46 5.74 -24.58
CA THR A 28 -6.89 5.92 -24.39
C THR A 28 -7.08 6.87 -23.22
N HIS A 29 -7.80 7.94 -23.46
CA HIS A 29 -8.16 8.92 -22.42
C HIS A 29 -9.50 8.53 -21.82
N TYR A 30 -9.59 8.51 -20.49
CA TYR A 30 -10.83 8.32 -19.75
C TYR A 30 -11.12 9.53 -18.88
N SER A 31 -12.38 9.93 -18.83
CA SER A 31 -12.87 11.12 -18.14
C SER A 31 -14.21 10.85 -17.45
N THR A 32 -14.79 11.87 -16.87
CA THR A 32 -16.15 11.80 -16.32
C THR A 32 -17.22 11.51 -17.40
N GLU A 33 -16.94 11.80 -18.66
CA GLU A 33 -17.83 11.48 -19.78
C GLU A 33 -17.87 9.97 -20.05
N ASP A 34 -16.81 9.24 -19.69
CA ASP A 34 -16.69 7.79 -19.82
C ASP A 34 -17.19 7.04 -18.58
N GLY A 35 -17.62 7.78 -17.53
CA GLY A 35 -18.18 7.21 -16.30
C GLY A 35 -17.24 7.25 -15.08
N LEU A 36 -16.04 7.85 -15.19
CA LEU A 36 -15.20 8.13 -14.03
C LEU A 36 -15.91 9.17 -13.14
N SER A 37 -15.88 8.99 -11.83
CA SER A 37 -16.62 9.86 -10.91
C SER A 37 -16.07 11.28 -10.84
N GLN A 38 -14.76 11.45 -11.06
CA GLN A 38 -14.07 12.74 -11.05
C GLN A 38 -12.71 12.63 -11.76
N ASN A 39 -12.34 13.67 -12.51
CA ASN A 39 -11.11 13.66 -13.33
C ASN A 39 -9.81 13.75 -12.50
N THR A 40 -9.88 14.18 -11.23
CA THR A 40 -8.72 14.21 -10.36
C THR A 40 -8.52 12.83 -9.74
N VAL A 41 -7.59 12.07 -10.30
CA VAL A 41 -7.19 10.76 -9.82
C VAL A 41 -5.97 10.91 -8.90
N MET A 42 -6.10 10.45 -7.67
CA MET A 42 -5.06 10.53 -6.63
C MET A 42 -4.17 9.29 -6.61
N ASN A 43 -4.75 8.12 -6.90
CA ASN A 43 -4.04 6.85 -6.88
C ASN A 43 -4.70 5.85 -7.82
N ILE A 44 -3.91 4.94 -8.37
CA ILE A 44 -4.37 3.85 -9.24
C ILE A 44 -3.80 2.53 -8.70
N LEU A 45 -4.66 1.52 -8.62
CA LEU A 45 -4.31 0.17 -8.21
C LEU A 45 -4.87 -0.83 -9.23
N GLN A 46 -4.07 -1.80 -9.64
CA GLN A 46 -4.55 -3.01 -10.31
C GLN A 46 -4.71 -4.12 -9.26
N ASP A 47 -5.93 -4.66 -9.11
CA ASP A 47 -6.20 -5.74 -8.17
C ASP A 47 -5.78 -7.11 -8.74
N HIS A 48 -5.76 -8.13 -7.88
CA HIS A 48 -5.41 -9.52 -8.25
C HIS A 48 -6.38 -10.16 -9.27
N LYS A 49 -7.47 -9.48 -9.64
CA LYS A 49 -8.46 -9.88 -10.67
C LYS A 49 -8.37 -9.04 -11.93
N ASP A 50 -7.28 -8.28 -12.09
CA ASP A 50 -7.02 -7.40 -13.22
C ASP A 50 -8.00 -6.22 -13.38
N ASN A 51 -8.82 -5.89 -12.35
CA ASN A 51 -9.56 -4.63 -12.36
C ASN A 51 -8.62 -3.48 -12.01
N LEU A 52 -8.83 -2.33 -12.65
CA LEU A 52 -8.19 -1.09 -12.26
C LEU A 52 -9.10 -0.32 -11.29
N TRP A 53 -8.51 0.12 -10.18
CA TRP A 53 -9.17 0.94 -9.18
C TRP A 53 -8.57 2.33 -9.18
N PHE A 54 -9.44 3.34 -9.19
CA PHE A 54 -9.07 4.74 -9.21
C PHE A 54 -9.58 5.42 -7.95
N ALA A 55 -8.68 5.90 -7.10
CA ALA A 55 -9.01 6.81 -6.01
C ALA A 55 -9.15 8.22 -6.58
N THR A 56 -10.27 8.85 -6.32
CA THR A 56 -10.56 10.20 -6.83
C THR A 56 -11.03 11.13 -5.72
N TRP A 57 -11.24 12.39 -6.06
CA TRP A 57 -11.87 13.34 -5.14
C TRP A 57 -13.36 13.06 -4.91
N ASP A 58 -13.96 12.11 -5.63
CA ASP A 58 -15.38 11.80 -5.51
C ASP A 58 -15.66 10.29 -5.51
N GLY A 59 -15.00 9.58 -4.59
CA GLY A 59 -15.11 8.16 -4.36
C GLY A 59 -14.02 7.33 -5.01
N ILE A 60 -14.21 6.02 -4.99
CA ILE A 60 -13.37 5.06 -5.72
C ILE A 60 -14.15 4.52 -6.92
N ASN A 61 -13.42 4.23 -7.98
CA ASN A 61 -13.97 3.71 -9.23
C ASN A 61 -13.29 2.40 -9.58
N ARG A 62 -14.07 1.36 -9.88
CA ARG A 62 -13.59 0.11 -10.45
C ARG A 62 -13.80 0.15 -11.96
N PHE A 63 -12.75 -0.14 -12.71
CA PHE A 63 -12.79 -0.30 -14.15
C PHE A 63 -12.42 -1.74 -14.52
N ASN A 64 -13.29 -2.41 -15.25
CA ASN A 64 -13.14 -3.80 -15.67
C ASN A 64 -12.64 -3.97 -17.11
N GLY A 65 -12.08 -2.91 -17.70
CA GLY A 65 -11.70 -2.86 -19.11
C GLY A 65 -12.77 -2.26 -20.04
N TYR A 66 -14.03 -2.13 -19.58
CA TYR A 66 -15.16 -1.66 -20.40
C TYR A 66 -15.95 -0.53 -19.73
N THR A 67 -16.23 -0.65 -18.45
CA THR A 67 -17.10 0.29 -17.73
C THR A 67 -16.54 0.65 -16.38
N PHE A 68 -16.89 1.85 -15.92
CA PHE A 68 -16.63 2.31 -14.57
C PHE A 68 -17.82 1.99 -13.64
N LYS A 69 -17.51 1.52 -12.44
CA LYS A 69 -18.46 1.43 -11.32
C LYS A 69 -17.95 2.23 -10.16
N THR A 70 -18.75 3.19 -9.69
CA THR A 70 -18.36 4.14 -8.64
C THR A 70 -18.92 3.74 -7.28
N TYR A 71 -18.10 3.92 -6.23
CA TYR A 71 -18.47 3.73 -4.83
C TYR A 71 -18.15 5.02 -4.06
N LYS A 72 -19.17 5.55 -3.37
CA LYS A 72 -19.12 6.84 -2.67
C LYS A 72 -19.67 6.76 -1.25
N ALA A 73 -19.37 7.79 -0.45
CA ALA A 73 -20.01 8.01 0.83
C ALA A 73 -21.53 8.20 0.63
N ARG A 74 -22.31 7.59 1.51
CA ARG A 74 -23.78 7.75 1.54
C ARG A 74 -24.17 8.38 2.86
N GLN A 75 -24.86 9.53 2.80
CA GLN A 75 -25.38 10.19 4.01
C GLN A 75 -26.25 9.24 4.83
N GLY A 76 -25.99 9.18 6.15
CA GLY A 76 -26.76 8.35 7.09
C GLY A 76 -26.41 6.86 7.06
N ASN A 77 -25.44 6.44 6.27
CA ASN A 77 -24.99 5.05 6.25
C ASN A 77 -23.59 4.95 6.89
N TYR A 78 -23.54 4.41 8.10
CA TYR A 78 -22.29 4.16 8.85
C TYR A 78 -21.37 3.11 8.20
N ILE A 79 -21.86 2.38 7.19
CA ILE A 79 -21.15 1.35 6.43
C ILE A 79 -20.68 1.90 5.07
N SER A 80 -20.44 3.18 4.97
CA SER A 80 -19.92 3.83 3.76
C SER A 80 -18.62 4.58 4.04
N LEU A 81 -18.00 5.14 3.00
CA LEU A 81 -16.89 6.07 3.19
C LEU A 81 -17.31 7.26 4.06
N THR A 82 -16.43 7.73 4.91
CA THR A 82 -16.62 8.96 5.70
C THR A 82 -16.44 10.21 4.84
N ASN A 83 -15.58 10.11 3.81
CA ASN A 83 -15.27 11.19 2.89
C ASN A 83 -15.16 10.64 1.47
N ASN A 84 -15.71 11.35 0.49
CA ASN A 84 -15.60 10.96 -0.91
C ASN A 84 -14.18 11.11 -1.47
N ARG A 85 -13.39 12.04 -0.96
CA ARG A 85 -12.01 12.16 -1.40
C ARG A 85 -11.16 11.05 -0.83
N VAL A 86 -10.73 10.15 -1.70
CA VAL A 86 -9.83 9.04 -1.39
C VAL A 86 -8.46 9.33 -1.96
N ASP A 87 -7.46 9.37 -1.09
CA ASP A 87 -6.09 9.73 -1.47
C ASP A 87 -5.24 8.51 -1.81
N ARG A 88 -5.49 7.34 -1.19
CA ARG A 88 -4.73 6.10 -1.43
C ARG A 88 -5.62 4.86 -1.42
N ILE A 89 -5.22 3.88 -2.23
CA ILE A 89 -5.79 2.53 -2.28
C ILE A 89 -4.66 1.52 -2.20
N TYR A 90 -4.84 0.48 -1.39
CA TYR A 90 -3.95 -0.68 -1.30
C TYR A 90 -4.80 -1.95 -1.32
N GLU A 91 -4.26 -3.05 -1.85
CA GLU A 91 -4.89 -4.37 -1.77
C GLU A 91 -4.12 -5.26 -0.82
N ASP A 92 -4.82 -5.97 0.06
CA ASP A 92 -4.19 -6.98 0.89
C ASP A 92 -4.21 -8.37 0.24
N ARG A 93 -3.48 -9.32 0.82
CA ARG A 93 -3.39 -10.70 0.31
C ARG A 93 -4.73 -11.45 0.25
N TYR A 94 -5.76 -10.94 0.90
CA TYR A 94 -7.10 -11.54 0.93
C TYR A 94 -8.03 -10.91 -0.11
N GLY A 95 -7.57 -9.87 -0.79
CA GLY A 95 -8.29 -9.12 -1.82
C GLY A 95 -9.23 -8.05 -1.28
N PHE A 96 -9.05 -7.63 -0.02
CA PHE A 96 -9.69 -6.44 0.50
C PHE A 96 -8.91 -5.19 0.08
N LEU A 97 -9.63 -4.12 -0.18
CA LEU A 97 -9.01 -2.82 -0.47
C LEU A 97 -8.98 -1.96 0.80
N TRP A 98 -7.81 -1.42 1.07
CA TRP A 98 -7.57 -0.50 2.17
C TRP A 98 -7.50 0.91 1.61
N LEU A 99 -8.35 1.79 2.12
CA LEU A 99 -8.55 3.14 1.60
C LEU A 99 -8.16 4.14 2.66
N LEU A 100 -7.34 5.12 2.28
CA LEU A 100 -7.04 6.29 3.08
C LEU A 100 -7.78 7.49 2.49
N THR A 101 -8.68 8.08 3.28
CA THR A 101 -9.45 9.26 2.88
C THR A 101 -8.76 10.55 3.32
N TYR A 102 -9.12 11.68 2.72
CA TYR A 102 -8.53 13.00 2.99
C TYR A 102 -8.62 13.44 4.45
N ASP A 103 -9.62 12.98 5.18
CA ASP A 103 -9.80 13.21 6.62
C ASP A 103 -8.98 12.22 7.48
N ASN A 104 -7.97 11.57 6.88
CA ASN A 104 -7.05 10.63 7.53
C ASN A 104 -7.73 9.42 8.18
N ARG A 105 -8.92 9.06 7.68
CA ARG A 105 -9.63 7.84 8.07
C ARG A 105 -9.26 6.67 7.17
N VAL A 106 -9.31 5.48 7.77
CA VAL A 106 -9.04 4.24 7.05
C VAL A 106 -10.30 3.41 6.96
N HIS A 107 -10.57 2.93 5.76
CA HIS A 107 -11.68 2.01 5.48
C HIS A 107 -11.14 0.75 4.84
N ARG A 108 -11.72 -0.39 5.19
CA ARG A 108 -11.56 -1.64 4.46
C ARG A 108 -12.80 -1.85 3.57
N PHE A 109 -12.57 -2.12 2.30
CA PHE A 109 -13.64 -2.39 1.33
C PHE A 109 -13.52 -3.83 0.83
N ASP A 110 -14.63 -4.56 0.85
CA ASP A 110 -14.73 -5.88 0.24
C ASP A 110 -15.29 -5.77 -1.18
N PRO A 111 -14.49 -6.01 -2.24
CA PRO A 111 -14.96 -5.94 -3.62
C PRO A 111 -15.98 -7.03 -3.99
N LYS A 112 -16.14 -8.10 -3.19
CA LYS A 112 -17.10 -9.18 -3.44
C LYS A 112 -18.49 -8.80 -2.97
N THR A 113 -18.60 -8.28 -1.75
CA THR A 113 -19.86 -7.85 -1.13
C THR A 113 -20.17 -6.39 -1.40
N GLU A 114 -19.19 -5.64 -1.88
CA GLU A 114 -19.24 -4.18 -2.14
C GLU A 114 -19.59 -3.39 -0.87
N THR A 115 -19.09 -3.85 0.26
CA THR A 115 -19.30 -3.22 1.57
C THR A 115 -18.05 -2.58 2.11
N PHE A 116 -18.25 -1.46 2.81
CA PHE A 116 -17.18 -0.79 3.55
C PHE A 116 -17.25 -1.18 5.02
N GLU A 117 -16.10 -1.29 5.63
CA GLU A 117 -15.92 -1.38 7.07
C GLU A 117 -14.99 -0.26 7.50
N GLN A 118 -15.44 0.56 8.43
CA GLN A 118 -14.58 1.54 9.04
C GLN A 118 -13.61 0.84 9.99
N VAL A 119 -12.32 1.04 9.77
CA VAL A 119 -11.31 0.51 10.67
C VAL A 119 -11.28 1.41 11.90
N PRO A 120 -11.47 0.86 13.11
CA PRO A 120 -11.41 1.65 14.33
C PRO A 120 -10.01 2.24 14.46
N ALA A 121 -9.92 3.54 14.34
CA ALA A 121 -8.70 4.31 14.53
C ALA A 121 -8.85 5.19 15.78
N ALA A 122 -9.41 4.64 16.86
CA ALA A 122 -9.59 5.38 18.10
C ALA A 122 -8.47 5.01 19.08
N GLY A 123 -7.73 6.01 19.54
CA GLY A 123 -6.88 5.91 20.72
C GLY A 123 -7.71 5.73 21.99
N GLU A 124 -7.04 5.47 23.12
CA GLU A 124 -7.68 5.21 24.42
C GLU A 124 -8.60 6.35 24.90
N GLU A 125 -8.49 7.55 24.36
CA GLU A 125 -9.33 8.72 24.69
C GLU A 125 -10.44 9.01 23.68
N GLY A 126 -10.71 8.07 22.74
CA GLY A 126 -11.75 8.26 21.72
C GLY A 126 -11.36 9.26 20.61
N SER A 127 -10.16 9.79 20.61
CA SER A 127 -9.61 10.60 19.52
C SER A 127 -9.22 9.70 18.36
N ALA A 128 -9.57 10.09 17.15
CA ALA A 128 -9.15 9.36 15.97
C ALA A 128 -7.65 9.55 15.71
N PHE A 129 -6.96 8.46 15.38
CA PHE A 129 -5.58 8.53 14.90
C PHE A 129 -5.51 9.30 13.58
N ASN A 130 -4.51 10.14 13.45
CA ASN A 130 -4.20 10.84 12.20
C ASN A 130 -3.30 9.95 11.34
N VAL A 131 -3.91 9.05 10.57
CA VAL A 131 -3.17 8.10 9.72
C VAL A 131 -2.69 8.82 8.48
N HIS A 132 -1.38 8.78 8.22
CA HIS A 132 -0.78 9.38 7.01
C HIS A 132 -0.38 8.34 5.95
N THR A 133 -0.16 7.10 6.36
CA THR A 133 0.26 6.01 5.45
C THR A 133 -0.28 4.67 5.90
N ILE A 134 -0.61 3.84 4.91
CA ILE A 134 -0.95 2.41 5.09
C ILE A 134 0.17 1.59 4.47
N GLU A 135 0.67 0.61 5.19
CA GLU A 135 1.63 -0.37 4.69
C GLU A 135 1.01 -1.77 4.76
N VAL A 136 0.93 -2.43 3.62
CA VAL A 136 0.37 -3.78 3.51
C VAL A 136 1.50 -4.79 3.38
N MET A 137 1.59 -5.72 4.32
CA MET A 137 2.66 -6.71 4.36
C MET A 137 2.29 -7.98 3.58
N PRO A 138 3.27 -8.70 3.01
CA PRO A 138 3.04 -9.94 2.26
C PRO A 138 2.32 -11.03 3.06
N ASN A 139 2.49 -11.06 4.38
CA ASN A 139 1.80 -12.01 5.27
C ASN A 139 0.32 -11.65 5.52
N GLY A 140 -0.15 -10.48 5.06
CA GLY A 140 -1.50 -9.97 5.23
C GLY A 140 -1.69 -9.07 6.46
N THR A 141 -0.62 -8.79 7.22
CA THR A 141 -0.62 -7.74 8.24
C THR A 141 -0.73 -6.38 7.56
N VAL A 142 -1.54 -5.49 8.12
CA VAL A 142 -1.64 -4.11 7.66
C VAL A 142 -1.19 -3.18 8.78
N TRP A 143 -0.33 -2.23 8.43
CA TRP A 143 0.16 -1.23 9.35
C TRP A 143 -0.42 0.14 8.99
N LEU A 144 -0.95 0.83 9.98
CA LEU A 144 -1.35 2.22 9.87
C LEU A 144 -0.31 3.07 10.58
N LEU A 145 0.36 3.94 9.84
CA LEU A 145 1.36 4.84 10.38
C LEU A 145 0.72 6.20 10.64
N THR A 146 0.93 6.71 11.86
CA THR A 146 0.34 7.98 12.30
C THR A 146 1.40 9.07 12.37
N GLU A 147 0.98 10.33 12.34
CA GLU A 147 1.93 11.45 12.37
C GLU A 147 2.64 11.58 13.73
N ASN A 148 1.92 11.35 14.85
CA ASN A 148 2.45 11.65 16.19
C ASN A 148 2.03 10.62 17.26
N ASP A 149 1.41 9.52 16.86
CA ASP A 149 0.86 8.53 17.79
C ASP A 149 1.42 7.11 17.56
N GLY A 150 2.55 7.01 16.84
CA GLY A 150 3.21 5.74 16.54
C GLY A 150 2.58 4.97 15.38
N ALA A 151 2.30 3.69 15.58
CA ALA A 151 1.74 2.82 14.54
C ALA A 151 0.71 1.84 15.10
N ILE A 152 -0.21 1.42 14.24
CA ILE A 152 -1.23 0.43 14.56
C ILE A 152 -1.01 -0.77 13.65
N ARG A 153 -0.83 -1.95 14.25
CA ARG A 153 -0.78 -3.22 13.54
C ARG A 153 -2.16 -3.84 13.48
N ILE A 154 -2.64 -4.13 12.29
CA ILE A 154 -3.92 -4.79 12.05
C ILE A 154 -3.68 -6.20 11.56
N LEU A 155 -4.33 -7.16 12.20
CA LEU A 155 -4.30 -8.57 11.85
C LEU A 155 -5.67 -8.99 11.34
N THR A 156 -5.71 -9.63 10.18
CA THR A 156 -6.92 -10.22 9.60
C THR A 156 -6.98 -11.71 9.96
N HIS A 157 -8.09 -12.17 10.53
CA HIS A 157 -8.33 -13.56 10.89
C HIS A 157 -9.18 -14.25 9.82
N PRO A 158 -8.57 -14.95 8.83
CA PRO A 158 -9.31 -15.49 7.68
C PRO A 158 -10.33 -16.56 8.08
N ASN A 159 -10.05 -17.33 9.13
CA ASN A 159 -10.96 -18.39 9.63
C ASN A 159 -12.13 -17.84 10.47
N GLU A 160 -12.16 -16.54 10.77
CA GLU A 160 -13.17 -15.86 11.56
C GLU A 160 -13.89 -14.79 10.71
N ASN A 161 -14.27 -15.13 9.50
CA ASN A 161 -14.89 -14.22 8.55
C ASN A 161 -14.07 -12.93 8.31
N HIS A 162 -12.74 -13.05 8.25
CA HIS A 162 -11.80 -11.94 8.09
C HIS A 162 -11.95 -10.84 9.16
N ARG A 163 -12.31 -11.23 10.39
CA ARG A 163 -12.38 -10.33 11.54
C ARG A 163 -11.04 -9.64 11.75
N LEU A 164 -11.07 -8.35 12.07
CA LEU A 164 -9.90 -7.57 12.39
C LEU A 164 -9.62 -7.58 13.89
N THR A 165 -8.34 -7.66 14.23
CA THR A 165 -7.80 -7.29 15.55
C THR A 165 -6.63 -6.34 15.35
N TRP A 166 -6.27 -5.54 16.37
CA TRP A 166 -5.18 -4.59 16.26
C TRP A 166 -4.39 -4.46 17.54
N ASP A 167 -3.13 -4.12 17.38
CA ASP A 167 -2.22 -3.74 18.46
C ASP A 167 -1.73 -2.31 18.20
N ILE A 168 -1.65 -1.50 19.24
CA ILE A 168 -1.21 -0.10 19.17
C ILE A 168 0.22 -0.01 19.71
N TYR A 169 1.11 0.56 18.91
CA TYR A 169 2.51 0.82 19.24
C TYR A 169 2.72 2.32 19.33
N SER A 170 2.71 2.83 20.56
CA SER A 170 2.90 4.26 20.82
C SER A 170 3.82 4.45 22.02
N SER A 171 4.35 5.64 22.21
CA SER A 171 5.15 5.97 23.40
C SER A 171 4.36 5.86 24.70
N LYS A 172 3.03 5.93 24.63
CA LYS A 172 2.13 5.76 25.78
C LYS A 172 2.03 4.31 26.26
N THR A 173 2.36 3.35 25.39
CA THR A 173 2.24 1.90 25.68
C THR A 173 3.51 1.30 26.28
N GLU A 174 4.56 2.09 26.54
CA GLU A 174 5.89 1.66 27.00
C GLU A 174 6.57 0.59 26.10
N LEU A 175 5.82 0.06 25.13
CA LEU A 175 6.28 -0.99 24.23
C LEU A 175 7.19 -0.47 23.13
N PHE A 176 7.16 0.86 22.88
CA PHE A 176 7.93 1.42 21.78
C PHE A 176 8.40 2.86 22.06
N PRO A 177 9.71 3.14 21.93
CA PRO A 177 10.29 4.41 22.39
C PRO A 177 10.06 5.60 21.45
N SER A 178 9.32 5.41 20.34
CA SER A 178 9.12 6.45 19.34
C SER A 178 7.64 6.70 19.03
N LEU A 179 7.33 7.97 18.70
CA LEU A 179 6.03 8.41 18.19
C LEU A 179 5.97 8.44 16.66
N HIS A 180 7.14 8.45 16.00
CA HIS A 180 7.22 8.54 14.56
C HIS A 180 7.72 7.24 13.96
N VAL A 181 6.86 6.54 13.24
CA VAL A 181 7.22 5.38 12.42
C VAL A 181 7.15 5.81 10.96
N PHE A 182 8.30 5.83 10.28
CA PHE A 182 8.39 6.27 8.88
C PHE A 182 8.01 5.18 7.89
N LYS A 183 8.34 3.93 8.24
CA LYS A 183 8.18 2.80 7.36
C LYS A 183 8.10 1.50 8.15
N VAL A 184 7.34 0.54 7.65
CA VAL A 184 7.43 -0.86 8.08
C VAL A 184 7.92 -1.70 6.92
N TYR A 185 8.84 -2.60 7.22
CA TYR A 185 9.39 -3.55 6.27
C TYR A 185 9.26 -4.96 6.82
N GLN A 186 8.77 -5.90 6.02
CA GLN A 186 8.73 -7.31 6.42
C GLN A 186 9.88 -8.07 5.76
N ASP A 187 10.69 -8.75 6.58
CA ASP A 187 11.77 -9.59 6.09
C ASP A 187 11.28 -10.99 5.65
N LYS A 188 12.17 -11.79 5.06
CA LYS A 188 11.84 -13.15 4.58
C LYS A 188 11.47 -14.12 5.71
N ALA A 189 11.88 -13.85 6.94
CA ALA A 189 11.51 -14.64 8.13
C ALA A 189 10.11 -14.24 8.65
N GLY A 190 9.52 -13.19 8.08
CA GLY A 190 8.21 -12.66 8.48
C GLY A 190 8.27 -11.70 9.67
N ASN A 191 9.45 -11.21 10.05
CA ASN A 191 9.57 -10.19 11.07
C ASN A 191 9.18 -8.83 10.47
N ASP A 192 8.39 -8.05 11.21
CA ASP A 192 8.08 -6.67 10.87
C ASP A 192 9.12 -5.74 11.50
N TRP A 193 9.84 -5.00 10.66
CA TRP A 193 10.83 -4.01 11.06
C TRP A 193 10.22 -2.61 10.98
N LEU A 194 10.19 -1.92 12.12
CA LEU A 194 9.68 -0.55 12.24
C LEU A 194 10.85 0.43 12.21
N LEU A 195 10.86 1.29 11.21
CA LEU A 195 11.88 2.33 11.04
C LEU A 195 11.36 3.62 11.67
N THR A 196 12.09 4.15 12.65
CA THR A 196 11.64 5.26 13.47
C THR A 196 12.66 6.36 13.59
N ASP A 197 12.25 7.49 14.14
CA ASP A 197 13.14 8.61 14.49
C ASP A 197 14.06 8.31 15.68
N ASN A 198 13.81 7.23 16.42
CA ASN A 198 14.60 6.83 17.58
C ASN A 198 15.15 5.40 17.50
N GLY A 199 15.45 4.90 16.29
CA GLY A 199 16.04 3.59 16.05
C GLY A 199 15.15 2.64 15.29
N LEU A 200 15.35 1.36 15.52
CA LEU A 200 14.62 0.27 14.88
C LEU A 200 13.88 -0.57 15.91
N GLY A 201 12.63 -0.90 15.59
CA GLY A 201 11.89 -1.94 16.29
C GLY A 201 11.75 -3.18 15.41
N MET A 202 11.81 -4.37 15.98
CA MET A 202 11.52 -5.61 15.28
C MET A 202 10.46 -6.40 16.02
N ILE A 203 9.42 -6.82 15.30
CA ILE A 203 8.35 -7.63 15.85
C ILE A 203 8.37 -9.00 15.17
N HIS A 204 8.56 -10.04 15.96
CA HIS A 204 8.53 -11.40 15.47
C HIS A 204 7.11 -11.87 15.13
N PRO A 205 6.95 -12.81 14.18
CA PRO A 205 5.67 -13.43 13.89
C PRO A 205 4.99 -13.97 15.16
N GLY A 206 3.73 -13.60 15.36
CA GLY A 206 2.93 -14.05 16.51
C GLY A 206 3.26 -13.38 17.86
N LYS A 207 4.26 -12.50 17.91
CA LYS A 207 4.54 -11.69 19.11
C LYS A 207 3.90 -10.30 19.01
N LYS A 208 3.73 -9.67 20.18
CA LYS A 208 3.26 -8.28 20.30
C LYS A 208 4.39 -7.35 20.70
N GLU A 209 5.26 -7.79 21.62
CA GLU A 209 6.37 -6.98 22.11
C GLU A 209 7.46 -6.87 21.02
N PRO A 210 7.90 -5.65 20.69
CA PRO A 210 9.01 -5.43 19.79
C PRO A 210 10.34 -5.58 20.51
N ASP A 211 11.32 -6.17 19.83
CA ASP A 211 12.72 -6.02 20.19
C ASP A 211 13.19 -4.65 19.66
N SER A 212 13.81 -3.85 20.49
CA SER A 212 14.30 -2.52 20.13
C SER A 212 15.81 -2.53 19.86
N TYR A 213 16.21 -1.91 18.76
CA TYR A 213 17.60 -1.80 18.34
C TYR A 213 18.02 -0.34 18.22
N PHE A 214 19.24 -0.02 18.65
CA PHE A 214 19.85 1.31 18.54
C PHE A 214 19.23 2.43 19.38
N THR A 215 18.46 2.09 20.42
CA THR A 215 17.73 3.08 21.21
C THR A 215 18.58 3.92 22.17
N GLU A 216 19.82 3.52 22.49
CA GLU A 216 20.63 4.24 23.51
C GLU A 216 22.13 4.34 23.21
N THR A 217 22.63 3.80 22.13
CA THR A 217 24.06 3.90 21.85
C THR A 217 24.38 5.28 21.27
N LYS A 218 25.05 6.10 22.05
CA LYS A 218 26.03 7.10 21.57
C LYS A 218 27.12 6.34 20.79
N GLY A 219 26.69 5.57 19.80
CA GLY A 219 27.52 4.73 18.98
C GLY A 219 28.24 5.56 17.94
N LYS A 220 29.16 4.93 17.27
CA LYS A 220 30.10 5.37 16.23
C LYS A 220 29.57 6.36 15.14
N PHE A 221 28.27 6.60 15.10
CA PHE A 221 27.57 7.43 14.11
C PHE A 221 26.97 8.73 14.68
N GLY A 222 27.42 9.16 15.85
CA GLY A 222 27.21 10.51 16.31
C GLY A 222 25.76 10.98 16.38
N GLY A 223 24.89 10.31 17.13
CA GLY A 223 23.59 10.87 17.51
C GLY A 223 22.47 10.79 16.46
N MET A 224 22.66 10.10 15.34
CA MET A 224 21.58 9.84 14.38
C MET A 224 21.00 8.44 14.62
N ASN A 225 19.95 8.37 15.43
CA ASN A 225 19.18 7.12 15.62
C ASN A 225 18.01 6.98 14.63
N GLN A 226 17.98 7.81 13.59
CA GLN A 226 16.90 7.81 12.62
C GLN A 226 17.13 6.75 11.54
N ALA A 227 16.12 5.94 11.26
CA ALA A 227 16.13 4.92 10.23
C ALA A 227 15.03 5.21 9.19
N PHE A 228 15.43 5.70 8.01
CA PHE A 228 14.49 6.09 6.95
C PHE A 228 14.32 5.04 5.85
N TYR A 229 15.27 4.09 5.75
CA TYR A 229 15.29 3.12 4.66
C TYR A 229 15.87 1.79 5.08
N ALA A 230 15.29 0.69 4.63
CA ALA A 230 15.79 -0.66 4.84
C ALA A 230 15.78 -1.45 3.55
N VAL A 231 16.81 -2.26 3.33
CA VAL A 231 16.93 -3.19 2.19
C VAL A 231 17.41 -4.55 2.71
N GLN A 232 16.74 -5.59 2.27
CA GLN A 232 17.22 -6.95 2.52
C GLN A 232 18.17 -7.39 1.40
N ASP A 233 19.35 -7.88 1.76
CA ASP A 233 20.27 -8.50 0.80
C ASP A 233 19.64 -9.78 0.22
N ARG A 234 19.81 -9.97 -1.09
CA ARG A 234 19.32 -11.18 -1.79
C ARG A 234 20.00 -12.48 -1.35
N LYS A 235 21.14 -12.38 -0.67
CA LYS A 235 21.95 -13.51 -0.22
C LYS A 235 21.62 -13.98 1.20
N SER A 236 20.82 -13.25 1.95
CA SER A 236 20.38 -13.62 3.31
C SER A 236 19.04 -14.34 3.31
#